data_211f00dcb5e023e0f2afde61f6368907
#
_entry.id   211f00dcb5e023e0f2afde61f6368907
#
_cell.length_a   1.000
_cell.length_b   1.000
_cell.length_c   1.000
_cell.angle_alpha   90.00
_cell.angle_beta   90.00
_cell.angle_gamma   90.00
#
_symmetry.space_group_name_H-M   'P 1'
#
loop_
_entity.id
_entity.type
_entity.pdbx_description
1 polymer ?
#
loop_
_entity_poly.entity_id
_entity_poly.type
_entity_poly.pdbx_seq_one_letter_code
_entity_poly.pdbx_strand_id
1 'polypeptide(L)'
;IRDIAKSTKEDIEAYDFLLFGIPTWYYGESQADWDDFMPTLKEIDFNGKVVGIFGCGDQEDYAEYFCDAMGTVRDVVEPNGGVIVGHWPTEGYTFEASQALVDDDTFVGLCIDEDRQPELTDERVTRWCKQIFDEMYLAELA
;
A
#
# COMPACT_ATOMS: atom_id res chain seq x y z
N ILE A 1 -15.92 -0.13 1.26
CA ILE A 1 -14.85 0.44 2.08
C ILE A 1 -15.09 0.01 3.53
N ARG A 2 -14.03 -0.46 4.18
CA ARG A 2 -14.07 -0.91 5.57
C ARG A 2 -12.95 -0.25 6.37
N ASP A 3 -13.22 -0.03 7.65
CA ASP A 3 -12.23 0.43 8.61
C ASP A 3 -11.47 -0.78 9.15
N ILE A 4 -10.13 -0.75 9.09
CA ILE A 4 -9.31 -1.87 9.57
C ILE A 4 -9.53 -2.17 11.05
N ALA A 5 -9.82 -1.15 11.86
CA ALA A 5 -10.12 -1.33 13.29
C ALA A 5 -11.37 -2.17 13.55
N LYS A 6 -12.24 -2.28 12.55
CA LYS A 6 -13.52 -3.00 12.62
C LYS A 6 -13.57 -4.20 11.70
N SER A 7 -12.46 -4.53 11.04
CA SER A 7 -12.37 -5.62 10.09
C SER A 7 -11.91 -6.91 10.77
N THR A 8 -12.30 -8.04 10.19
CA THR A 8 -11.92 -9.37 10.65
C THR A 8 -11.18 -10.11 9.55
N LYS A 9 -10.56 -11.23 9.91
CA LYS A 9 -9.93 -12.15 8.97
C LYS A 9 -10.91 -12.55 7.86
N GLU A 10 -12.14 -12.88 8.23
CA GLU A 10 -13.19 -13.32 7.31
C GLU A 10 -13.58 -12.22 6.32
N ASP A 11 -13.55 -10.96 6.75
CA ASP A 11 -13.82 -9.82 5.86
C ASP A 11 -12.81 -9.76 4.71
N ILE A 12 -11.55 -10.06 4.97
CA ILE A 12 -10.50 -10.07 3.95
C ILE A 12 -10.58 -11.34 3.11
N GLU A 13 -10.77 -12.49 3.73
CA GLU A 13 -10.86 -13.77 3.02
C GLU A 13 -12.01 -13.83 2.03
N ALA A 14 -13.06 -13.03 2.23
CA ALA A 14 -14.24 -13.00 1.36
C ALA A 14 -13.98 -12.42 -0.04
N TYR A 15 -12.86 -11.72 -0.26
CA TYR A 15 -12.60 -11.04 -1.52
C TYR A 15 -11.30 -11.51 -2.15
N ASP A 16 -11.30 -11.61 -3.48
CA ASP A 16 -10.10 -11.96 -4.26
C ASP A 16 -9.29 -10.72 -4.67
N PHE A 17 -9.95 -9.55 -4.75
CA PHE A 17 -9.31 -8.27 -5.05
C PHE A 17 -9.43 -7.35 -3.86
N LEU A 18 -8.28 -6.88 -3.37
CA LEU A 18 -8.21 -6.06 -2.16
C LEU A 18 -7.37 -4.82 -2.40
N LEU A 19 -7.80 -3.71 -1.81
CA LEU A 19 -7.00 -2.48 -1.73
C LEU A 19 -6.77 -2.18 -0.26
N PHE A 20 -5.50 -2.12 0.14
CA PHE A 20 -5.10 -1.76 1.49
C PHE A 20 -4.55 -0.34 1.54
N GLY A 21 -5.17 0.51 2.36
CA GLY A 21 -4.69 1.86 2.62
C GLY A 21 -4.06 1.95 3.99
N ILE A 22 -2.80 2.38 4.07
CA ILE A 22 -2.06 2.46 5.32
C ILE A 22 -1.21 3.73 5.39
N PRO A 23 -1.51 4.64 6.34
CA PRO A 23 -0.64 5.80 6.56
C PRO A 23 0.62 5.39 7.31
N THR A 24 1.71 6.12 7.05
CA THR A 24 2.95 6.00 7.81
C THR A 24 3.00 7.12 8.84
N TRP A 25 3.18 6.76 10.11
CA TRP A 25 3.30 7.69 11.23
C TRP A 25 4.75 7.76 11.69
N TYR A 26 5.20 8.98 12.06
CA TYR A 26 6.51 9.24 12.67
C TYR A 26 7.68 8.57 11.91
N TYR A 27 8.43 7.72 12.55
CA TYR A 27 9.67 7.11 12.05
C TYR A 27 9.42 5.78 11.31
N GLY A 28 8.49 5.80 10.38
CA GLY A 28 8.15 4.61 9.57
C GLY A 28 7.14 3.68 10.23
N GLU A 29 6.46 4.15 11.27
CA GLU A 29 5.51 3.35 12.01
C GLU A 29 4.16 3.26 11.29
N SER A 30 3.52 2.10 11.35
CA SER A 30 2.16 1.98 10.89
C SER A 30 1.18 2.62 11.88
N GLN A 31 0.03 3.03 11.37
CA GLN A 31 -1.06 3.55 12.18
C GLN A 31 -1.52 2.48 13.18
N ALA A 32 -1.91 2.90 14.40
CA ALA A 32 -2.16 1.99 15.53
C ALA A 32 -3.17 0.87 15.22
N ASP A 33 -4.23 1.16 14.49
CA ASP A 33 -5.24 0.15 14.14
C ASP A 33 -4.65 -0.94 13.22
N TRP A 34 -3.71 -0.58 12.34
CA TRP A 34 -2.97 -1.53 11.54
C TRP A 34 -2.02 -2.37 12.38
N ASP A 35 -1.36 -1.77 13.37
CA ASP A 35 -0.50 -2.52 14.30
C ASP A 35 -1.31 -3.58 15.05
N ASP A 36 -2.50 -3.22 15.51
CA ASP A 36 -3.40 -4.15 16.19
C ASP A 36 -3.90 -5.27 15.26
N PHE A 37 -4.07 -4.98 13.98
CA PHE A 37 -4.52 -5.96 12.98
C PHE A 37 -3.40 -6.85 12.45
N MET A 38 -2.16 -6.44 12.57
CA MET A 38 -1.01 -7.12 11.95
C MET A 38 -0.91 -8.61 12.30
N PRO A 39 -1.13 -9.04 13.57
CA PRO A 39 -1.14 -10.47 13.87
C PRO A 39 -2.21 -11.24 13.10
N THR A 40 -3.38 -10.66 12.91
CA THR A 40 -4.47 -11.25 12.13
C THR A 40 -4.10 -11.31 10.64
N LEU A 41 -3.51 -10.23 10.10
CA LEU A 41 -3.08 -10.19 8.71
C LEU A 41 -2.09 -11.32 8.38
N LYS A 42 -1.18 -11.60 9.29
CA LYS A 42 -0.17 -12.66 9.14
C LYS A 42 -0.76 -14.07 9.08
N GLU A 43 -1.97 -14.26 9.57
CA GLU A 43 -2.67 -15.56 9.57
C GLU A 43 -3.44 -15.81 8.27
N ILE A 44 -3.56 -14.82 7.40
CA ILE A 44 -4.35 -14.92 6.18
C ILE A 44 -3.54 -15.58 5.07
N ASP A 45 -4.15 -16.55 4.40
CA ASP A 45 -3.65 -17.12 3.16
C ASP A 45 -4.08 -16.22 2.00
N PHE A 46 -3.10 -15.59 1.35
CA PHE A 46 -3.35 -14.70 0.22
C PHE A 46 -3.23 -15.38 -1.13
N ASN A 47 -3.04 -16.70 -1.19
CA ASN A 47 -3.02 -17.42 -2.47
C ASN A 47 -4.32 -17.19 -3.23
N GLY A 48 -4.21 -16.84 -4.52
CA GLY A 48 -5.35 -16.49 -5.37
C GLY A 48 -5.88 -15.07 -5.18
N LYS A 49 -5.28 -14.28 -4.30
CA LYS A 49 -5.69 -12.89 -4.07
C LYS A 49 -4.74 -11.90 -4.77
N VAL A 50 -5.33 -10.84 -5.29
CA VAL A 50 -4.61 -9.72 -5.92
C VAL A 50 -4.81 -8.49 -5.05
N VAL A 51 -3.72 -7.83 -4.70
CA VAL A 51 -3.71 -6.76 -3.70
C VAL A 51 -3.03 -5.51 -4.26
N GLY A 52 -3.71 -4.38 -4.14
CA GLY A 52 -3.12 -3.06 -4.32
C GLY A 52 -2.89 -2.40 -2.97
N ILE A 53 -1.78 -1.67 -2.83
CA ILE A 53 -1.43 -0.98 -1.59
C ILE A 53 -1.28 0.51 -1.90
N PHE A 54 -1.88 1.35 -1.06
CA PHE A 54 -1.68 2.79 -1.11
C PHE A 54 -1.46 3.33 0.29
N GLY A 55 -0.84 4.50 0.37
CA GLY A 55 -0.55 5.08 1.66
C GLY A 55 -0.14 6.53 1.56
N CYS A 56 0.19 7.12 2.70
CA CYS A 56 0.64 8.50 2.77
C CYS A 56 1.84 8.66 3.69
N GLY A 57 2.60 9.72 3.44
CA GLY A 57 3.78 10.07 4.20
C GLY A 57 4.17 11.51 3.95
N ASP A 58 5.27 11.95 4.57
CA ASP A 58 5.84 13.29 4.45
C ASP A 58 7.28 13.19 3.95
N GLN A 59 7.53 13.69 2.75
CA GLN A 59 8.82 13.61 2.07
C GLN A 59 9.90 14.48 2.71
N GLU A 60 9.52 15.50 3.47
CA GLU A 60 10.47 16.44 4.07
C GLU A 60 10.75 16.11 5.53
N ASP A 61 9.72 16.10 6.36
CA ASP A 61 9.90 15.87 7.80
C ASP A 61 10.25 14.43 8.14
N TYR A 62 9.83 13.49 7.30
CA TYR A 62 10.10 12.06 7.48
C TYR A 62 10.70 11.45 6.21
N ALA A 63 11.65 12.14 5.60
CA ALA A 63 12.26 11.77 4.33
C ALA A 63 12.94 10.39 4.34
N GLU A 64 13.45 9.96 5.48
CA GLU A 64 14.12 8.66 5.65
C GLU A 64 13.12 7.49 5.85
N TYR A 65 11.84 7.81 6.06
CA TYR A 65 10.78 6.85 6.41
C TYR A 65 9.56 7.00 5.51
N PHE A 66 9.75 7.52 4.31
CA PHE A 66 8.63 7.88 3.43
C PHE A 66 7.80 6.66 3.05
N CYS A 67 6.53 6.65 3.49
CA CYS A 67 5.56 5.58 3.21
C CYS A 67 6.01 4.18 3.64
N ASP A 68 6.85 4.08 4.65
CA ASP A 68 7.43 2.80 5.11
C ASP A 68 6.39 1.76 5.49
N ALA A 69 5.27 2.17 6.06
CA ALA A 69 4.22 1.24 6.50
C ALA A 69 3.64 0.41 5.34
N MET A 70 3.69 0.93 4.12
CA MET A 70 3.29 0.17 2.92
C MET A 70 4.19 -1.06 2.71
N GLY A 71 5.48 -0.91 2.97
CA GLY A 71 6.43 -2.01 2.92
C GLY A 71 6.14 -3.08 3.97
N THR A 72 5.69 -2.66 5.14
CA THR A 72 5.31 -3.59 6.22
C THR A 72 4.14 -4.48 5.79
N VAL A 73 3.13 -3.93 5.13
CA VAL A 73 2.00 -4.70 4.60
C VAL A 73 2.46 -5.65 3.49
N ARG A 74 3.27 -5.17 2.55
CA ARG A 74 3.83 -6.02 1.48
C ARG A 74 4.57 -7.22 2.05
N ASP A 75 5.37 -7.01 3.08
CA ASP A 75 6.20 -8.05 3.69
C ASP A 75 5.38 -9.16 4.37
N VAL A 76 4.09 -8.94 4.56
CA VAL A 76 3.14 -9.96 5.02
C VAL A 76 2.39 -10.59 3.83
N VAL A 77 1.89 -9.76 2.92
CA VAL A 77 1.03 -10.21 1.81
C VAL A 77 1.78 -11.10 0.81
N GLU A 78 2.95 -10.67 0.35
CA GLU A 78 3.73 -11.43 -0.64
C GLU A 78 4.17 -12.80 -0.13
N PRO A 79 4.80 -12.92 1.05
CA PRO A 79 5.18 -14.24 1.56
C PRO A 79 3.99 -15.16 1.80
N ASN A 80 2.81 -14.62 2.03
CA ASN A 80 1.59 -15.40 2.23
C ASN A 80 0.84 -15.71 0.93
N GLY A 81 1.46 -15.43 -0.22
CA GLY A 81 0.97 -15.87 -1.53
C GLY A 81 0.24 -14.83 -2.35
N GLY A 82 0.06 -13.61 -1.85
CA GLY A 82 -0.62 -12.53 -2.57
C GLY A 82 0.18 -12.00 -3.75
N VAL A 83 -0.53 -11.65 -4.82
CA VAL A 83 0.04 -10.96 -5.97
C VAL A 83 -0.22 -9.47 -5.79
N ILE A 84 0.84 -8.67 -5.73
CA ILE A 84 0.71 -7.22 -5.58
C ILE A 84 0.74 -6.56 -6.94
N VAL A 85 -0.26 -5.70 -7.18
CA VAL A 85 -0.37 -4.85 -8.37
C VAL A 85 -0.32 -3.38 -7.96
N GLY A 86 -0.21 -2.49 -8.94
CA GLY A 86 -0.23 -1.05 -8.67
C GLY A 86 1.11 -0.46 -8.29
N HIS A 87 2.21 -1.05 -8.74
CA HIS A 87 3.53 -0.46 -8.56
C HIS A 87 3.56 0.95 -9.14
N TRP A 88 4.22 1.87 -8.45
CA TRP A 88 4.17 3.29 -8.76
C TRP A 88 5.57 3.89 -8.86
N PRO A 89 5.87 4.71 -9.89
CA PRO A 89 7.22 5.26 -10.07
C PRO A 89 7.58 6.29 -8.98
N THR A 90 8.87 6.36 -8.66
CA THR A 90 9.40 7.34 -7.72
C THR A 90 9.55 8.74 -8.35
N GLU A 91 9.37 8.87 -9.65
CA GLU A 91 9.46 10.15 -10.34
C GLU A 91 8.47 11.17 -9.75
N GLY A 92 8.97 12.38 -9.50
CA GLY A 92 8.15 13.45 -8.90
C GLY A 92 8.17 13.50 -7.39
N TYR A 93 8.90 12.59 -6.74
CA TYR A 93 9.07 12.56 -5.29
C TYR A 93 10.49 12.94 -4.90
N THR A 94 10.63 13.55 -3.72
CA THR A 94 11.92 13.87 -3.12
C THR A 94 11.94 13.31 -1.69
N PHE A 95 12.59 12.19 -1.50
CA PHE A 95 12.74 11.52 -0.21
C PHE A 95 14.14 10.93 -0.11
N GLU A 96 14.57 10.52 1.07
CA GLU A 96 15.90 9.92 1.27
C GLU A 96 15.85 8.39 1.25
N ALA A 97 14.85 7.79 1.90
CA ALA A 97 14.70 6.35 1.95
C ALA A 97 13.24 5.94 2.12
N SER A 98 12.89 4.74 1.66
CA SER A 98 11.56 4.18 1.83
C SER A 98 11.59 2.66 1.86
N GLN A 99 10.91 2.07 2.83
CA GLN A 99 10.66 0.63 2.87
C GLN A 99 9.57 0.19 1.88
N ALA A 100 8.87 1.15 1.27
CA ALA A 100 7.86 0.88 0.25
C ALA A 100 8.47 0.59 -1.14
N LEU A 101 9.77 0.72 -1.30
CA LEU A 101 10.43 0.46 -2.60
C LEU A 101 10.47 -1.04 -2.92
N VAL A 102 10.23 -1.37 -4.19
CA VAL A 102 10.48 -2.70 -4.75
C VAL A 102 11.83 -2.72 -5.49
N ASP A 103 12.24 -1.57 -6.03
CA ASP A 103 13.57 -1.29 -6.58
C ASP A 103 13.85 0.21 -6.43
N ASP A 104 14.98 0.69 -6.97
CA ASP A 104 15.40 2.08 -6.80
C ASP A 104 14.43 3.11 -7.40
N ASP A 105 13.63 2.70 -8.37
CA ASP A 105 12.76 3.59 -9.14
C ASP A 105 11.27 3.35 -8.96
N THR A 106 10.89 2.40 -8.09
CA THR A 106 9.51 1.93 -8.03
C THR A 106 9.04 1.67 -6.60
N PHE A 107 7.90 2.27 -6.23
CA PHE A 107 7.17 1.93 -5.01
C PHE A 107 6.26 0.72 -5.21
N VAL A 108 6.02 -0.02 -4.16
CA VAL A 108 5.09 -1.16 -4.15
C VAL A 108 3.64 -0.74 -4.46
N GLY A 109 3.30 0.51 -4.20
CA GLY A 109 1.98 1.06 -4.46
C GLY A 109 1.98 2.57 -4.48
N LEU A 110 0.80 3.18 -4.44
CA LEU A 110 0.66 4.64 -4.53
C LEU A 110 1.05 5.31 -3.22
N CYS A 111 2.05 6.17 -3.26
CA CYS A 111 2.46 7.03 -2.17
C CYS A 111 1.87 8.44 -2.37
N ILE A 112 1.16 8.94 -1.36
CA ILE A 112 0.54 10.26 -1.37
C ILE A 112 1.21 11.13 -0.32
N ASP A 113 1.47 12.39 -0.64
CA ASP A 113 2.01 13.37 0.29
C ASP A 113 1.12 14.62 0.30
N GLU A 114 0.15 14.62 1.21
CA GLU A 114 -0.78 15.74 1.38
C GLU A 114 -0.12 16.96 2.03
N ASP A 115 0.98 16.75 2.75
CA ASP A 115 1.67 17.85 3.42
C ASP A 115 2.52 18.68 2.45
N ARG A 116 3.15 18.04 1.48
CA ARG A 116 4.09 18.68 0.55
C ARG A 116 3.60 18.80 -0.87
N GLN A 117 2.75 17.87 -1.32
CA GLN A 117 2.26 17.80 -2.69
C GLN A 117 0.74 17.60 -2.78
N PRO A 118 -0.08 18.36 -2.01
CA PRO A 118 -1.53 18.14 -2.03
C PRO A 118 -2.15 18.39 -3.41
N GLU A 119 -1.53 19.26 -4.23
CA GLU A 119 -1.98 19.57 -5.59
C GLU A 119 -1.85 18.39 -6.56
N LEU A 120 -1.03 17.38 -6.22
CA LEU A 120 -0.81 16.21 -7.08
C LEU A 120 -1.68 15.01 -6.69
N THR A 121 -2.35 15.06 -5.54
CA THR A 121 -3.08 13.91 -5.00
C THR A 121 -4.19 13.43 -5.94
N ASP A 122 -5.05 14.33 -6.42
CA ASP A 122 -6.19 13.95 -7.27
C ASP A 122 -5.73 13.29 -8.57
N GLU A 123 -4.71 13.83 -9.21
CA GLU A 123 -4.16 13.27 -10.44
C GLU A 123 -3.54 11.90 -10.20
N ARG A 124 -2.74 11.77 -9.12
CA ARG A 124 -2.09 10.51 -8.76
C ARG A 124 -3.12 9.42 -8.46
N VAL A 125 -4.13 9.73 -7.68
CA VAL A 125 -5.21 8.79 -7.34
C VAL A 125 -5.96 8.35 -8.60
N THR A 126 -6.33 9.29 -9.46
CA THR A 126 -7.05 8.99 -10.70
C THR A 126 -6.25 8.07 -11.62
N ARG A 127 -4.97 8.37 -11.82
CA ARG A 127 -4.08 7.55 -12.65
C ARG A 127 -3.86 6.17 -12.06
N TRP A 128 -3.66 6.10 -10.74
CA TRP A 128 -3.44 4.82 -10.06
C TRP A 128 -4.68 3.94 -10.09
N CYS A 129 -5.85 4.49 -9.86
CA CYS A 129 -7.11 3.73 -9.94
C CYS A 129 -7.31 3.11 -11.32
N LYS A 130 -6.99 3.85 -12.38
CA LYS A 130 -7.04 3.33 -13.75
C LYS A 130 -6.04 2.20 -13.95
N GLN A 131 -4.82 2.38 -13.48
CA GLN A 131 -3.77 1.37 -13.56
C GLN A 131 -4.18 0.10 -12.80
N ILE A 132 -4.69 0.24 -11.58
CA ILE A 132 -5.15 -0.87 -10.74
C ILE A 132 -6.28 -1.64 -11.44
N PHE A 133 -7.24 -0.95 -12.01
CA PHE A 133 -8.33 -1.60 -12.73
C PHE A 133 -7.82 -2.48 -13.86
N ASP A 134 -6.91 -1.94 -14.68
CA ASP A 134 -6.34 -2.67 -15.81
C ASP A 134 -5.49 -3.87 -15.35
N GLU A 135 -4.67 -3.69 -14.32
CA GLU A 135 -3.79 -4.74 -13.80
C GLU A 135 -4.58 -5.85 -13.11
N MET A 136 -5.62 -5.53 -12.35
CA MET A 136 -6.50 -6.52 -11.73
C MET A 136 -7.27 -7.33 -12.78
N TYR A 137 -7.74 -6.67 -13.84
CA TYR A 137 -8.39 -7.34 -14.95
C TYR A 137 -7.44 -8.33 -15.64
N LEU A 138 -6.20 -7.92 -15.92
CA LEU A 138 -5.19 -8.79 -16.52
C LEU A 138 -4.82 -9.96 -15.61
N ALA A 139 -4.74 -9.74 -14.30
CA ALA A 139 -4.47 -10.81 -13.34
C ALA A 139 -5.60 -11.84 -13.29
N GLU A 140 -6.85 -11.42 -13.45
CA GLU A 140 -8.00 -12.33 -13.52
C GLU A 140 -7.95 -13.23 -14.76
N LEU A 141 -7.44 -12.70 -15.88
CA LEU A 141 -7.32 -13.47 -17.13
C LEU A 141 -6.19 -14.49 -17.10
N ALA A 142 -5.21 -14.29 -16.23
CA ALA A 142 -4.09 -15.21 -16.08
C ALA A 142 -4.50 -16.43 -15.24
#